data_0bb4287d4ef437bd4ab2f24c6fbfa362
#
_entry.id   0bb4287d4ef437bd4ab2f24c6fbfa362
#
_cell.length_a   1.000
_cell.length_b   1.000
_cell.length_c   1.000
_cell.angle_alpha   90.00
_cell.angle_beta   90.00
_cell.angle_gamma   90.00
#
_symmetry.space_group_name_H-M   'P 1'
#
loop_
_entity.id
_entity.type
_entity.pdbx_description
1 polymer ?
#
loop_
_entity_poly.entity_id
_entity_poly.type
_entity_poly.pdbx_seq_one_letter_code
_entity_poly.pdbx_strand_id
1 'polypeptide(L)'
;MTPRQATPLGRCLVRFFREYLPALRGLSRHTIHSYRDGLVLFLQFAARDTGRPVEALDIADVTADRVERFLTSLETDRHNGVATRNARLAALHTFVRFMVADHPEHIEALQRVLGIPFKRGAHVAPVEYLETAEVEALLAGIDRSTPSGQRDYALFALMFNTGARVQEILDLRVRDLRLDLPCQVRLHGKGNKVRLCPTWPRTAHLPRDHREPAYRG
;
A
#
# COMPACT_ATOMS: atom_id res chain seq x y z
N MET A 1 -23.36 -4.57 -30.69
CA MET A 1 -22.68 -5.44 -29.71
C MET A 1 -23.49 -5.37 -28.43
N THR A 2 -24.17 -6.44 -28.03
CA THR A 2 -24.92 -6.53 -26.79
C THR A 2 -23.93 -6.43 -25.63
N PRO A 3 -24.13 -5.58 -24.62
CA PRO A 3 -23.25 -5.52 -23.45
C PRO A 3 -23.23 -6.89 -22.77
N ARG A 4 -22.07 -7.50 -22.71
CA ARG A 4 -21.87 -8.80 -22.07
C ARG A 4 -22.20 -8.65 -20.59
N GLN A 5 -23.21 -9.37 -20.09
CA GLN A 5 -23.55 -9.35 -18.66
C GLN A 5 -22.34 -9.78 -17.82
N ALA A 6 -22.05 -9.02 -16.77
CA ALA A 6 -20.95 -9.34 -15.85
C ALA A 6 -21.20 -10.70 -15.18
N THR A 7 -20.15 -11.54 -15.13
CA THR A 7 -20.21 -12.84 -14.42
C THR A 7 -20.49 -12.64 -12.93
N PRO A 8 -20.97 -13.67 -12.20
CA PRO A 8 -21.06 -13.63 -10.73
C PRO A 8 -19.77 -13.15 -10.06
N LEU A 9 -18.62 -13.66 -10.50
CA LEU A 9 -17.30 -13.21 -10.02
C LEU A 9 -17.06 -11.72 -10.28
N GLY A 10 -17.40 -11.22 -11.48
CA GLY A 10 -17.27 -9.80 -11.82
C GLY A 10 -18.13 -8.91 -10.92
N ARG A 11 -19.38 -9.32 -10.64
CA ARG A 11 -20.26 -8.59 -9.71
C ARG A 11 -19.71 -8.60 -8.28
N CYS A 12 -19.18 -9.74 -7.80
CA CYS A 12 -18.51 -9.82 -6.50
C CYS A 12 -17.31 -8.88 -6.41
N LEU A 13 -16.47 -8.80 -7.44
CA LEU A 13 -15.32 -7.89 -7.47
C LEU A 13 -15.76 -6.41 -7.35
N VAL A 14 -16.78 -6.01 -8.09
CA VAL A 14 -17.30 -4.64 -8.03
C VAL A 14 -17.80 -4.30 -6.62
N ARG A 15 -18.62 -5.15 -6.01
CA ARG A 15 -19.12 -4.95 -4.63
C ARG A 15 -18.00 -4.95 -3.60
N PHE A 16 -17.05 -5.87 -3.74
CA PHE A 16 -15.90 -5.97 -2.85
C PHE A 16 -15.11 -4.65 -2.79
N PHE A 17 -14.75 -4.09 -3.97
CA PHE A 17 -13.93 -2.87 -4.03
C PHE A 17 -14.70 -1.57 -3.78
N ARG A 18 -15.97 -1.49 -4.16
CA ARG A 18 -16.75 -0.26 -4.03
C ARG A 18 -17.46 -0.11 -2.69
N GLU A 19 -17.84 -1.24 -2.07
CA GLU A 19 -18.68 -1.22 -0.88
C GLU A 19 -17.97 -1.89 0.32
N TYR A 20 -17.58 -3.16 0.17
CA TYR A 20 -17.08 -3.95 1.30
C TYR A 20 -15.78 -3.41 1.88
N LEU A 21 -14.76 -3.19 1.07
CA LEU A 21 -13.47 -2.72 1.57
C LEU A 21 -13.51 -1.28 2.11
N PRO A 22 -14.08 -0.28 1.40
CA PRO A 22 -14.08 1.09 1.90
C PRO A 22 -15.12 1.33 2.98
N ALA A 23 -16.37 0.90 2.79
CA ALA A 23 -17.47 1.23 3.70
C ALA A 23 -17.57 0.30 4.91
N LEU A 24 -17.54 -1.03 4.69
CA LEU A 24 -17.73 -1.98 5.79
C LEU A 24 -16.43 -2.30 6.54
N ARG A 25 -15.27 -2.28 5.86
CA ARG A 25 -13.98 -2.57 6.48
C ARG A 25 -13.16 -1.32 6.81
N GLY A 26 -13.54 -0.16 6.30
CA GLY A 26 -12.83 1.10 6.54
C GLY A 26 -11.36 1.08 6.16
N LEU A 27 -10.99 0.31 5.13
CA LEU A 27 -9.59 0.13 4.74
C LEU A 27 -9.05 1.38 4.05
N SER A 28 -7.76 1.66 4.29
CA SER A 28 -7.06 2.75 3.62
C SER A 28 -6.96 2.51 2.10
N ARG A 29 -6.88 3.59 1.32
CA ARG A 29 -6.69 3.52 -0.14
C ARG A 29 -5.48 2.67 -0.52
N HIS A 30 -4.37 2.77 0.21
CA HIS A 30 -3.16 1.97 -0.04
C HIS A 30 -3.41 0.46 0.13
N THR A 31 -4.16 0.07 1.17
CA THR A 31 -4.54 -1.34 1.38
C THR A 31 -5.45 -1.83 0.26
N ILE A 32 -6.44 -1.02 -0.14
CA ILE A 32 -7.36 -1.36 -1.24
C ILE A 32 -6.59 -1.52 -2.56
N HIS A 33 -5.63 -0.64 -2.87
CA HIS A 33 -4.77 -0.76 -4.05
C HIS A 33 -3.93 -2.05 -4.00
N SER A 34 -3.32 -2.36 -2.85
CA SER A 34 -2.55 -3.60 -2.69
C SER A 34 -3.41 -4.85 -2.92
N TYR A 35 -4.65 -4.85 -2.45
CA TYR A 35 -5.60 -5.95 -2.67
C TYR A 35 -6.00 -6.04 -4.14
N ARG A 36 -6.30 -4.89 -4.77
CA ARG A 36 -6.60 -4.83 -6.20
C ARG A 36 -5.48 -5.43 -7.02
N ASP A 37 -4.25 -5.03 -6.78
CA ASP A 37 -3.10 -5.53 -7.53
C ASP A 37 -2.91 -7.04 -7.35
N GLY A 38 -3.14 -7.55 -6.13
CA GLY A 38 -3.12 -9.00 -5.87
C GLY A 38 -4.18 -9.77 -6.64
N LEU A 39 -5.43 -9.27 -6.63
CA LEU A 39 -6.53 -9.91 -7.34
C LEU A 39 -6.40 -9.80 -8.86
N VAL A 40 -5.94 -8.65 -9.39
CA VAL A 40 -5.67 -8.49 -10.83
C VAL A 40 -4.63 -9.52 -11.30
N LEU A 41 -3.53 -9.69 -10.55
CA LEU A 41 -2.51 -10.69 -10.89
C LEU A 41 -3.07 -12.12 -10.89
N PHE A 42 -3.89 -12.46 -9.90
CA PHE A 42 -4.54 -13.76 -9.83
C PHE A 42 -5.51 -13.99 -11.01
N LEU A 43 -6.36 -13.00 -11.34
CA LEU A 43 -7.32 -13.11 -12.43
C LEU A 43 -6.61 -13.25 -13.78
N GLN A 44 -5.52 -12.51 -14.01
CA GLN A 44 -4.69 -12.65 -15.21
C GLN A 44 -4.02 -14.03 -15.29
N PHE A 45 -3.58 -14.56 -14.16
CA PHE A 45 -3.06 -15.93 -14.08
C PHE A 45 -4.16 -16.96 -14.41
N ALA A 46 -5.34 -16.85 -13.77
CA ALA A 46 -6.46 -17.74 -13.98
C ALA A 46 -6.97 -17.73 -15.44
N ALA A 47 -6.98 -16.55 -16.07
CA ALA A 47 -7.34 -16.41 -17.47
C ALA A 47 -6.38 -17.19 -18.40
N ARG A 48 -5.07 -17.08 -18.17
CA ARG A 48 -4.06 -17.85 -18.91
C ARG A 48 -4.15 -19.34 -18.63
N ASP A 49 -4.33 -19.72 -17.38
CA ASP A 49 -4.44 -21.11 -16.92
C ASP A 49 -5.67 -21.83 -17.52
N THR A 50 -6.77 -21.10 -17.73
CA THR A 50 -7.99 -21.64 -18.31
C THR A 50 -8.11 -21.45 -19.83
N GLY A 51 -7.25 -20.66 -20.46
CA GLY A 51 -7.37 -20.24 -21.85
C GLY A 51 -8.60 -19.35 -22.12
N ARG A 52 -9.19 -18.73 -21.08
CA ARG A 52 -10.40 -17.92 -21.16
C ARG A 52 -10.08 -16.46 -20.85
N PRO A 53 -10.79 -15.48 -21.48
CA PRO A 53 -10.60 -14.08 -21.12
C PRO A 53 -11.07 -13.81 -19.67
N VAL A 54 -10.47 -12.81 -19.02
CA VAL A 54 -10.75 -12.46 -17.59
C VAL A 54 -12.25 -12.23 -17.36
N GLU A 55 -12.94 -11.62 -18.33
CA GLU A 55 -14.38 -11.33 -18.27
C GLU A 55 -15.27 -12.58 -18.33
N ALA A 56 -14.70 -13.72 -18.69
CA ALA A 56 -15.41 -15.01 -18.74
C ALA A 56 -15.12 -15.91 -17.53
N LEU A 57 -14.27 -15.45 -16.60
CA LEU A 57 -14.02 -16.16 -15.36
C LEU A 57 -15.23 -16.09 -14.45
N ASP A 58 -15.45 -17.15 -13.68
CA ASP A 58 -16.52 -17.25 -12.70
C ASP A 58 -16.00 -17.70 -11.32
N ILE A 59 -16.89 -17.76 -10.31
CA ILE A 59 -16.53 -18.16 -8.95
C ILE A 59 -15.95 -19.57 -8.92
N ALA A 60 -16.48 -20.48 -9.75
CA ALA A 60 -15.96 -21.83 -9.92
C ALA A 60 -14.49 -21.88 -10.38
N ASP A 61 -13.98 -20.80 -10.96
CA ASP A 61 -12.58 -20.69 -11.36
C ASP A 61 -11.64 -20.35 -10.17
N VAL A 62 -12.18 -20.00 -9.02
CA VAL A 62 -11.42 -19.69 -7.80
C VAL A 62 -11.24 -20.98 -6.98
N THR A 63 -10.31 -21.83 -7.41
CA THR A 63 -10.02 -23.12 -6.76
C THR A 63 -8.72 -23.08 -5.97
N ALA A 64 -8.59 -23.94 -4.94
CA ALA A 64 -7.37 -24.05 -4.14
C ALA A 64 -6.15 -24.39 -5.00
N ASP A 65 -6.27 -25.37 -5.88
CA ASP A 65 -5.19 -25.79 -6.78
C ASP A 65 -4.72 -24.64 -7.68
N ARG A 66 -5.64 -23.86 -8.25
CA ARG A 66 -5.26 -22.69 -9.07
C ARG A 66 -4.60 -21.59 -8.25
N VAL A 67 -5.07 -21.34 -7.01
CA VAL A 67 -4.44 -20.39 -6.11
C VAL A 67 -3.03 -20.84 -5.74
N GLU A 68 -2.83 -22.12 -5.45
CA GLU A 68 -1.50 -22.67 -5.14
C GLU A 68 -0.53 -22.54 -6.32
N ARG A 69 -0.96 -22.88 -7.54
CA ARG A 69 -0.15 -22.65 -8.75
C ARG A 69 0.18 -21.18 -8.97
N PHE A 70 -0.80 -20.29 -8.76
CA PHE A 70 -0.56 -18.84 -8.81
C PHE A 70 0.50 -18.41 -7.80
N LEU A 71 0.39 -18.86 -6.53
CA LEU A 71 1.36 -18.51 -5.49
C LEU A 71 2.76 -19.05 -5.81
N THR A 72 2.85 -20.23 -6.41
CA THR A 72 4.11 -20.80 -6.89
C THR A 72 4.70 -19.93 -8.01
N SER A 73 3.89 -19.53 -9.00
CA SER A 73 4.35 -18.67 -10.10
C SER A 73 4.84 -17.29 -9.64
N LEU A 74 4.33 -16.77 -8.51
CA LEU A 74 4.86 -15.54 -7.93
C LEU A 74 6.31 -15.71 -7.44
N GLU A 75 6.66 -16.88 -6.92
CA GLU A 75 8.00 -17.18 -6.42
C GLU A 75 8.95 -17.58 -7.55
N THR A 76 8.51 -18.45 -8.48
CA THR A 76 9.35 -18.98 -9.57
C THR A 76 9.55 -18.00 -10.71
N ASP A 77 8.46 -17.43 -11.24
CA ASP A 77 8.49 -16.65 -12.48
C ASP A 77 8.72 -15.16 -12.21
N ARG A 78 8.25 -14.66 -11.05
CA ARG A 78 8.36 -13.26 -10.65
C ARG A 78 9.39 -13.00 -9.57
N HIS A 79 10.04 -14.04 -9.06
CA HIS A 79 11.07 -13.96 -7.99
C HIS A 79 10.60 -13.20 -6.75
N ASN A 80 9.32 -13.27 -6.41
CA ASN A 80 8.76 -12.61 -5.25
C ASN A 80 9.16 -13.34 -3.97
N GLY A 81 9.57 -12.59 -2.95
CA GLY A 81 9.83 -13.15 -1.62
C GLY A 81 8.54 -13.59 -0.91
N VAL A 82 8.70 -14.42 0.14
CA VAL A 82 7.62 -15.00 0.95
C VAL A 82 6.66 -13.94 1.49
N ALA A 83 7.16 -12.77 1.89
CA ALA A 83 6.31 -11.67 2.40
C ALA A 83 5.31 -11.18 1.34
N THR A 84 5.78 -10.99 0.09
CA THR A 84 4.93 -10.58 -1.03
C THR A 84 3.92 -11.67 -1.40
N ARG A 85 4.38 -12.93 -1.50
CA ARG A 85 3.51 -14.09 -1.72
C ARG A 85 2.39 -14.14 -0.69
N ASN A 86 2.72 -13.98 0.59
CA ASN A 86 1.76 -14.00 1.69
C ASN A 86 0.80 -12.80 1.66
N ALA A 87 1.26 -11.61 1.29
CA ALA A 87 0.38 -10.46 1.10
C ALA A 87 -0.66 -10.69 -0.01
N ARG A 88 -0.29 -11.35 -1.11
CA ARG A 88 -1.23 -11.71 -2.18
C ARG A 88 -2.25 -12.78 -1.71
N LEU A 89 -1.80 -13.78 -0.94
CA LEU A 89 -2.70 -14.76 -0.33
C LEU A 89 -3.69 -14.09 0.64
N ALA A 90 -3.23 -13.14 1.46
CA ALA A 90 -4.12 -12.40 2.38
C ALA A 90 -5.22 -11.64 1.65
N ALA A 91 -4.90 -11.03 0.49
CA ALA A 91 -5.90 -10.38 -0.36
C ALA A 91 -6.93 -11.38 -0.90
N LEU A 92 -6.46 -12.54 -1.39
CA LEU A 92 -7.33 -13.63 -1.86
C LEU A 92 -8.21 -14.17 -0.74
N HIS A 93 -7.65 -14.46 0.44
CA HIS A 93 -8.44 -14.92 1.59
C HIS A 93 -9.53 -13.92 1.98
N THR A 94 -9.21 -12.62 1.95
CA THR A 94 -10.20 -11.59 2.28
C THR A 94 -11.34 -11.55 1.25
N PHE A 95 -11.02 -11.68 -0.03
CA PHE A 95 -12.00 -11.74 -1.11
C PHE A 95 -12.84 -13.02 -1.05
N VAL A 96 -12.21 -14.17 -0.81
CA VAL A 96 -12.91 -15.45 -0.69
C VAL A 96 -13.86 -15.45 0.50
N ARG A 97 -13.45 -14.93 1.68
CA ARG A 97 -14.35 -14.77 2.84
C ARG A 97 -15.56 -13.90 2.52
N PHE A 98 -15.37 -12.87 1.71
CA PHE A 98 -16.48 -12.03 1.25
C PHE A 98 -17.45 -12.82 0.36
N MET A 99 -16.94 -13.64 -0.55
CA MET A 99 -17.78 -14.44 -1.46
C MET A 99 -18.55 -15.56 -0.77
N VAL A 100 -17.97 -16.20 0.26
CA VAL A 100 -18.61 -17.32 1.00
C VAL A 100 -19.98 -16.95 1.54
N ALA A 101 -20.18 -15.69 1.97
CA ALA A 101 -21.44 -15.23 2.54
C ALA A 101 -22.59 -15.21 1.51
N ASP A 102 -22.26 -14.95 0.24
CA ASP A 102 -23.29 -14.76 -0.81
C ASP A 102 -23.41 -15.95 -1.77
N HIS A 103 -22.47 -16.89 -1.71
CA HIS A 103 -22.39 -18.02 -2.64
C HIS A 103 -22.23 -19.37 -1.91
N PRO A 104 -23.27 -19.80 -1.17
CA PRO A 104 -23.24 -21.07 -0.43
C PRO A 104 -23.02 -22.28 -1.33
N GLU A 105 -23.42 -22.21 -2.60
CA GLU A 105 -23.23 -23.27 -3.61
C GLU A 105 -21.75 -23.56 -3.90
N HIS A 106 -20.85 -22.62 -3.60
CA HIS A 106 -19.41 -22.75 -3.80
C HIS A 106 -18.62 -22.92 -2.48
N ILE A 107 -19.29 -23.07 -1.34
CA ILE A 107 -18.70 -23.00 0.00
C ILE A 107 -17.53 -23.98 0.17
N GLU A 108 -17.66 -25.21 -0.30
CA GLU A 108 -16.62 -26.23 -0.17
C GLU A 108 -15.34 -25.83 -0.90
N ALA A 109 -15.45 -25.41 -2.15
CA ALA A 109 -14.29 -24.99 -2.94
C ALA A 109 -13.62 -23.74 -2.35
N LEU A 110 -14.43 -22.76 -1.90
CA LEU A 110 -13.94 -21.52 -1.30
C LEU A 110 -13.28 -21.78 0.07
N GLN A 111 -13.81 -22.70 0.86
CA GLN A 111 -13.19 -23.11 2.13
C GLN A 111 -11.83 -23.78 1.93
N ARG A 112 -11.66 -24.58 0.89
CA ARG A 112 -10.36 -25.13 0.53
C ARG A 112 -9.33 -24.04 0.22
N VAL A 113 -9.74 -22.97 -0.47
CA VAL A 113 -8.87 -21.80 -0.67
C VAL A 113 -8.46 -21.15 0.65
N LEU A 114 -9.40 -20.98 1.58
CA LEU A 114 -9.11 -20.42 2.90
C LEU A 114 -8.20 -21.31 3.75
N GLY A 115 -8.13 -22.61 3.45
CA GLY A 115 -7.24 -23.57 4.07
C GLY A 115 -5.78 -23.45 3.64
N ILE A 116 -5.47 -22.71 2.57
CA ILE A 116 -4.08 -22.56 2.09
C ILE A 116 -3.25 -21.81 3.13
N PRO A 117 -2.14 -22.40 3.66
CA PRO A 117 -1.39 -21.78 4.72
C PRO A 117 -0.50 -20.64 4.24
N PHE A 118 -0.25 -19.71 5.14
CA PHE A 118 0.83 -18.73 4.96
C PHE A 118 2.19 -19.41 5.09
N LYS A 119 3.10 -19.11 4.17
CA LYS A 119 4.45 -19.66 4.17
C LYS A 119 5.28 -19.02 5.28
N ARG A 120 6.00 -19.84 6.07
CA ARG A 120 6.95 -19.34 7.08
C ARG A 120 8.26 -18.94 6.39
N GLY A 121 9.08 -18.14 7.07
CA GLY A 121 10.43 -17.78 6.58
C GLY A 121 10.48 -16.50 5.76
N ALA A 122 9.59 -15.52 6.00
CA ALA A 122 9.85 -14.16 5.58
C ALA A 122 11.13 -13.70 6.32
N HIS A 123 12.28 -13.78 5.67
CA HIS A 123 13.51 -13.22 6.20
C HIS A 123 13.31 -11.71 6.34
N VAL A 124 13.27 -11.24 7.58
CA VAL A 124 13.50 -9.83 7.85
C VAL A 124 15.00 -9.66 7.77
N ALA A 125 15.50 -9.09 6.67
CA ALA A 125 16.90 -8.67 6.61
C ALA A 125 17.19 -7.77 7.83
N PRO A 126 18.38 -7.87 8.44
CA PRO A 126 18.77 -6.91 9.48
C PRO A 126 18.55 -5.50 8.93
N VAL A 127 17.89 -4.65 9.74
CA VAL A 127 17.69 -3.25 9.33
C VAL A 127 19.06 -2.59 9.44
N GLU A 128 19.68 -2.29 8.30
CA GLU A 128 20.82 -1.39 8.26
C GLU A 128 20.32 0.03 8.54
N TYR A 129 20.96 0.72 9.45
CA TYR A 129 20.65 2.10 9.80
C TYR A 129 21.87 2.99 9.54
N LEU A 130 21.58 4.24 9.18
CA LEU A 130 22.63 5.23 8.99
C LEU A 130 23.08 5.78 10.35
N GLU A 131 24.38 5.85 10.56
CA GLU A 131 24.96 6.56 11.71
C GLU A 131 24.72 8.07 11.57
N THR A 132 24.76 8.79 12.69
CA THR A 132 24.52 10.23 12.69
C THR A 132 25.43 10.99 11.72
N ALA A 133 26.70 10.62 11.66
CA ALA A 133 27.67 11.23 10.74
C ALA A 133 27.33 11.00 9.26
N GLU A 134 26.80 9.83 8.93
CA GLU A 134 26.36 9.49 7.56
C GLU A 134 25.13 10.31 7.15
N VAL A 135 24.18 10.48 8.08
CA VAL A 135 23.01 11.35 7.85
C VAL A 135 23.43 12.80 7.66
N GLU A 136 24.37 13.29 8.49
CA GLU A 136 24.90 14.66 8.35
C GLU A 136 25.63 14.86 7.01
N ALA A 137 26.42 13.90 6.57
CA ALA A 137 27.08 13.92 5.29
C ALA A 137 26.06 13.92 4.12
N LEU A 138 25.01 13.10 4.21
CA LEU A 138 23.92 13.07 3.24
C LEU A 138 23.23 14.44 3.15
N LEU A 139 22.87 15.04 4.28
CA LEU A 139 22.23 16.36 4.32
C LEU A 139 23.15 17.47 3.79
N ALA A 140 24.45 17.40 4.07
CA ALA A 140 25.43 18.36 3.58
C ALA A 140 25.63 18.26 2.04
N GLY A 141 25.44 17.07 1.46
CA GLY A 141 25.55 16.85 0.02
C GLY A 141 24.38 17.39 -0.81
N ILE A 142 23.30 17.82 -0.19
CA ILE A 142 22.12 18.34 -0.91
C ILE A 142 22.38 19.80 -1.32
N ASP A 143 22.30 20.06 -2.64
CA ASP A 143 22.41 21.42 -3.17
C ASP A 143 21.15 22.24 -2.88
N ARG A 144 21.21 23.06 -1.83
CA ARG A 144 20.12 23.94 -1.39
C ARG A 144 20.00 25.25 -2.17
N SER A 145 20.80 25.46 -3.20
CA SER A 145 20.66 26.62 -4.10
C SER A 145 19.42 26.48 -5.01
N THR A 146 18.94 25.25 -5.19
CA THR A 146 17.78 24.93 -6.04
C THR A 146 16.51 24.71 -5.19
N PRO A 147 15.31 25.05 -5.72
CA PRO A 147 14.04 24.78 -5.02
C PRO A 147 13.84 23.28 -4.70
N SER A 148 14.25 22.38 -5.60
CA SER A 148 14.19 20.94 -5.36
C SER A 148 15.10 20.51 -4.22
N GLY A 149 16.33 21.00 -4.18
CA GLY A 149 17.27 20.67 -3.12
C GLY A 149 16.82 21.23 -1.76
N GLN A 150 16.23 22.42 -1.72
CA GLN A 150 15.64 22.96 -0.48
C GLN A 150 14.51 22.05 0.04
N ARG A 151 13.60 21.61 -0.85
CA ARG A 151 12.53 20.68 -0.53
C ARG A 151 13.10 19.35 -0.01
N ASP A 152 14.07 18.78 -0.70
CA ASP A 152 14.65 17.49 -0.38
C ASP A 152 15.39 17.54 0.96
N TYR A 153 16.15 18.61 1.20
CA TYR A 153 16.80 18.87 2.50
C TYR A 153 15.75 18.94 3.63
N ALA A 154 14.66 19.71 3.43
CA ALA A 154 13.60 19.83 4.43
C ALA A 154 12.97 18.48 4.75
N LEU A 155 12.68 17.68 3.72
CA LEU A 155 12.10 16.36 3.85
C LEU A 155 13.01 15.43 4.66
N PHE A 156 14.29 15.29 4.28
CA PHE A 156 15.22 14.40 4.98
C PHE A 156 15.54 14.89 6.39
N ALA A 157 15.70 16.21 6.60
CA ALA A 157 15.92 16.77 7.94
C ALA A 157 14.75 16.52 8.87
N LEU A 158 13.50 16.65 8.40
CA LEU A 158 12.32 16.32 9.17
C LEU A 158 12.23 14.82 9.47
N MET A 159 12.51 13.96 8.48
CA MET A 159 12.53 12.50 8.69
C MET A 159 13.54 12.11 9.77
N PHE A 160 14.75 12.62 9.68
CA PHE A 160 15.80 12.34 10.66
C PHE A 160 15.44 12.86 12.07
N ASN A 161 14.97 14.11 12.16
CA ASN A 161 14.63 14.71 13.45
C ASN A 161 13.45 14.03 14.16
N THR A 162 12.46 13.52 13.41
CA THR A 162 11.17 13.06 13.97
C THR A 162 10.95 11.56 13.89
N GLY A 163 11.80 10.83 13.16
CA GLY A 163 11.57 9.41 12.83
C GLY A 163 10.28 9.19 12.04
N ALA A 164 9.82 10.20 11.30
CA ALA A 164 8.61 10.11 10.52
C ALA A 164 8.80 9.23 9.28
N ARG A 165 7.72 8.54 8.89
CA ARG A 165 7.69 7.86 7.58
C ARG A 165 7.60 8.90 6.47
N VAL A 166 8.17 8.57 5.31
CA VAL A 166 8.15 9.48 4.15
C VAL A 166 6.72 9.96 3.84
N GLN A 167 5.72 9.10 3.89
CA GLN A 167 4.33 9.49 3.61
C GLN A 167 3.77 10.46 4.67
N GLU A 168 4.14 10.32 5.93
CA GLU A 168 3.72 11.23 6.99
C GLU A 168 4.27 12.65 6.77
N ILE A 169 5.48 12.76 6.19
CA ILE A 169 6.07 14.05 5.82
C ILE A 169 5.43 14.61 4.55
N LEU A 170 5.17 13.79 3.53
CA LEU A 170 4.56 14.23 2.27
C LEU A 170 3.10 14.69 2.46
N ASP A 171 2.40 14.16 3.45
CA ASP A 171 1.02 14.54 3.80
C ASP A 171 0.94 15.78 4.70
N LEU A 172 2.08 16.36 5.15
CA LEU A 172 2.12 17.55 6.01
C LEU A 172 1.49 18.76 5.32
N ARG A 173 0.76 19.51 6.11
CA ARG A 173 0.22 20.81 5.71
C ARG A 173 0.83 21.91 6.58
N VAL A 174 0.84 23.14 6.10
CA VAL A 174 1.39 24.29 6.84
C VAL A 174 0.80 24.39 8.26
N ARG A 175 -0.49 24.10 8.42
CA ARG A 175 -1.17 24.10 9.73
C ARG A 175 -0.66 23.03 10.71
N ASP A 176 0.09 22.04 10.24
CA ASP A 176 0.68 20.97 11.06
C ASP A 176 2.06 21.37 11.60
N LEU A 177 2.58 22.50 11.17
CA LEU A 177 3.87 23.06 11.58
C LEU A 177 3.66 24.21 12.56
N ARG A 178 4.32 24.12 13.73
CA ARG A 178 4.49 25.25 14.63
C ARG A 178 5.97 25.64 14.58
N LEU A 179 6.26 26.80 14.02
CA LEU A 179 7.62 27.32 13.83
C LEU A 179 8.07 28.23 14.96
N ASP A 180 7.14 28.69 15.81
CA ASP A 180 7.44 29.45 17.03
C ASP A 180 7.80 28.48 18.16
N LEU A 181 8.65 28.95 19.08
CA LEU A 181 9.12 28.14 20.21
C LEU A 181 7.97 27.76 21.17
N PRO A 182 7.87 26.52 21.58
CA PRO A 182 8.66 25.36 21.14
C PRO A 182 8.23 24.89 19.74
N CYS A 183 9.20 24.79 18.81
CA CYS A 183 8.97 24.32 17.45
C CYS A 183 8.49 22.88 17.44
N GLN A 184 7.40 22.60 16.73
CA GLN A 184 6.76 21.27 16.71
C GLN A 184 6.15 20.97 15.36
N VAL A 185 6.08 19.68 15.03
CA VAL A 185 5.33 19.17 13.88
C VAL A 185 4.30 18.15 14.35
N ARG A 186 3.08 18.25 13.79
CA ARG A 186 2.00 17.30 14.01
C ARG A 186 2.02 16.27 12.89
N LEU A 187 2.30 15.01 13.23
CA LEU A 187 2.36 13.91 12.28
C LEU A 187 1.12 13.04 12.39
N HIS A 188 0.54 12.70 11.23
CA HIS A 188 -0.60 11.82 11.11
C HIS A 188 -0.15 10.43 10.65
N GLY A 189 -0.18 9.46 11.56
CA GLY A 189 0.30 8.11 11.32
C GLY A 189 -0.80 7.11 10.98
N LYS A 190 -0.40 5.85 10.83
CA LYS A 190 -1.31 4.74 10.51
C LYS A 190 -2.44 4.64 11.55
N GLY A 191 -3.67 4.45 11.05
CA GLY A 191 -4.86 4.33 11.91
C GLY A 191 -5.33 5.65 12.50
N ASN A 192 -5.07 6.76 11.82
CA ASN A 192 -5.42 8.13 12.25
C ASN A 192 -4.81 8.55 13.60
N LYS A 193 -3.69 7.92 13.98
CA LYS A 193 -2.96 8.30 15.18
C LYS A 193 -2.19 9.58 14.93
N VAL A 194 -2.32 10.53 15.85
CA VAL A 194 -1.62 11.81 15.79
C VAL A 194 -0.52 11.84 16.86
N ARG A 195 0.68 12.29 16.47
CA ARG A 195 1.76 12.59 17.42
C ARG A 195 2.34 13.97 17.17
N LEU A 196 2.73 14.63 18.23
CA LEU A 196 3.47 15.89 18.19
C LEU A 196 4.96 15.57 18.40
N CYS A 197 5.80 15.99 17.47
CA CYS A 197 7.23 15.83 17.54
C CYS A 197 7.88 17.20 17.69
N PRO A 198 8.77 17.42 18.68
CA PRO A 198 9.58 18.61 18.71
C PRO A 198 10.52 18.63 17.52
N THR A 199 10.74 19.81 16.96
CA THR A 199 11.69 20.00 15.85
C THR A 199 12.85 20.85 16.31
N TRP A 200 14.06 20.55 15.80
CA TRP A 200 15.22 21.36 16.08
C TRP A 200 15.06 22.77 15.47
N PRO A 201 15.56 23.82 16.14
CA PRO A 201 15.48 25.18 15.61
C PRO A 201 16.05 25.29 14.17
N ARG A 202 17.17 24.64 13.89
CA ARG A 202 17.76 24.61 12.54
C ARG A 202 16.87 23.92 11.49
N THR A 203 16.01 22.97 11.90
CA THR A 203 15.04 22.34 11.00
C THR A 203 13.80 23.22 10.79
N ALA A 204 13.41 23.98 11.81
CA ALA A 204 12.29 24.91 11.77
C ALA A 204 12.59 26.19 10.98
N HIS A 205 13.88 26.61 10.90
CA HIS A 205 14.34 27.82 10.21
C HIS A 205 14.84 27.55 8.79
N LEU A 206 14.28 26.55 8.10
CA LEU A 206 14.46 26.42 6.66
C LEU A 206 13.96 27.69 5.99
N PRO A 207 14.67 28.23 4.96
CA PRO A 207 14.42 29.57 4.44
C PRO A 207 12.95 29.82 4.14
N ARG A 208 12.38 30.87 4.72
CA ARG A 208 10.99 31.33 4.50
C ARG A 208 10.77 31.95 3.11
N ASP A 209 11.72 31.79 2.19
CA ASP A 209 11.70 32.43 0.89
C ASP A 209 11.05 31.55 -0.19
N HIS A 210 9.74 31.29 -0.01
CA HIS A 210 8.90 31.03 -1.17
C HIS A 210 7.52 31.66 -0.91
N ARG A 211 7.41 32.90 -1.36
CA ARG A 211 6.09 33.50 -1.69
C ARG A 211 5.40 32.51 -2.64
N GLU A 212 4.19 32.10 -2.26
CA GLU A 212 3.32 31.32 -3.12
C GLU A 212 3.30 31.89 -4.53
N PRO A 213 3.51 31.08 -5.58
CA PRO A 213 3.01 31.47 -6.88
C PRO A 213 1.49 31.43 -6.77
N ALA A 214 0.86 32.60 -6.88
CA ALA A 214 -0.56 32.75 -6.96
C ALA A 214 -1.10 31.86 -8.09
N TYR A 215 -1.75 30.76 -7.74
CA TYR A 215 -2.65 30.08 -8.67
C TYR A 215 -3.85 31.00 -8.87
N ARG A 216 -3.80 31.81 -9.92
CA ARG A 216 -4.98 32.42 -10.56
C ARG A 216 -5.41 31.50 -11.70
N GLY A 217 -6.69 31.14 -11.70
CA GLY A 217 -7.38 30.51 -12.82
C GLY A 217 -8.07 29.23 -12.43
#